data_d5ce828403286b18c51f29d82d0f141e
#
_entry.id   d5ce828403286b18c51f29d82d0f141e
#
_cell.length_a   1.000
_cell.length_b   1.000
_cell.length_c   1.000
_cell.angle_alpha   90.00
_cell.angle_beta   90.00
_cell.angle_gamma   90.00
#
_symmetry.space_group_name_H-M   'P 1'
#
loop_
_entity.id
_entity.type
_entity.pdbx_description
1 polymer ?
#
loop_
_entity_poly.entity_id
_entity_poly.type
_entity_poly.pdbx_seq_one_letter_code
_entity_poly.pdbx_strand_id
1 'polypeptide(L)'
;MLKFGKAPQKKDNPETPATITTIAIYCRNVRTVFNEAINAGGVPEKAYPFGEGKFTIPKVNNKKKALDEDVVFKIMYFDCEQGSTREKARDLWVFSYLCNGLNFTDICHIKRSEVDLKNGYIEIFREKTKETKREDMTKIHISLLPETIQIIEKWGSTDMRKDAFVFPFITEDMSAERKKAVIKQVIKNTNYHMNMIAKELKLDVGINTYEARHTFATTLLRSEAPLAFISQSLGHSSFKTTQLYLGSFQDDKTKKYMSALIPKQK
;
A
#
# COMPACT_ATOMS: atom_id res chain seq x y z
N MET A 1 -11.91 36.58 4.47
CA MET A 1 -11.23 35.49 5.22
C MET A 1 -12.25 34.83 6.11
N LEU A 2 -12.82 33.68 5.68
CA LEU A 2 -13.80 32.93 6.46
C LEU A 2 -13.08 32.36 7.67
N LYS A 3 -13.44 32.80 8.88
CA LYS A 3 -13.00 32.17 10.13
C LYS A 3 -13.63 30.79 10.20
N PHE A 4 -12.85 29.75 9.94
CA PHE A 4 -13.28 28.40 10.19
C PHE A 4 -13.56 28.24 11.69
N GLY A 5 -14.75 27.78 12.03
CA GLY A 5 -15.08 27.32 13.39
C GLY A 5 -14.07 26.27 13.86
N LYS A 6 -14.04 25.93 15.15
CA LYS A 6 -13.12 24.93 15.72
C LYS A 6 -13.05 23.70 14.81
N ALA A 7 -11.82 23.29 14.45
CA ALA A 7 -11.61 22.10 13.63
C ALA A 7 -12.31 20.89 14.27
N PRO A 8 -12.95 20.01 13.46
CA PRO A 8 -13.61 18.82 14.00
C PRO A 8 -12.61 17.99 14.79
N GLN A 9 -13.00 17.60 15.99
CA GLN A 9 -12.16 16.81 16.91
C GLN A 9 -12.13 15.35 16.47
N LYS A 10 -11.02 14.65 16.73
CA LYS A 10 -10.95 13.20 16.51
C LYS A 10 -11.87 12.49 17.51
N LYS A 11 -12.65 11.50 17.02
CA LYS A 11 -13.57 10.71 17.82
C LYS A 11 -12.90 10.00 19.02
N ASP A 12 -11.63 9.66 18.88
CA ASP A 12 -10.85 8.91 19.88
C ASP A 12 -9.98 9.82 20.78
N ASN A 13 -9.88 11.11 20.49
CA ASN A 13 -9.20 12.10 21.34
C ASN A 13 -9.78 13.50 21.05
N PRO A 14 -10.72 13.97 21.86
CA PRO A 14 -11.43 15.24 21.64
C PRO A 14 -10.52 16.48 21.74
N GLU A 15 -9.34 16.38 22.35
CA GLU A 15 -8.41 17.50 22.47
C GLU A 15 -7.51 17.67 21.23
N THR A 16 -7.47 16.67 20.34
CA THR A 16 -6.60 16.71 19.15
C THR A 16 -7.39 17.20 17.93
N PRO A 17 -7.04 18.34 17.32
CA PRO A 17 -7.72 18.83 16.13
C PRO A 17 -7.51 17.87 14.95
N ALA A 18 -8.51 17.79 14.07
CA ALA A 18 -8.40 16.98 12.84
C ALA A 18 -7.27 17.55 11.95
N THR A 19 -6.47 16.62 11.40
CA THR A 19 -5.40 17.01 10.47
C THR A 19 -6.00 17.54 9.16
N ILE A 20 -5.24 18.36 8.43
CA ILE A 20 -5.63 18.85 7.09
C ILE A 20 -5.99 17.67 6.16
N THR A 21 -5.26 16.54 6.27
CA THR A 21 -5.57 15.30 5.53
C THR A 21 -6.96 14.77 5.86
N THR A 22 -7.32 14.73 7.14
CA THR A 22 -8.63 14.27 7.61
C THR A 22 -9.74 15.20 7.10
N ILE A 23 -9.53 16.51 7.21
CA ILE A 23 -10.47 17.53 6.70
C ILE A 23 -10.65 17.34 5.18
N ALA A 24 -9.56 17.20 4.43
CA ALA A 24 -9.63 17.00 2.98
C ALA A 24 -10.38 15.72 2.58
N ILE A 25 -10.28 14.64 3.39
CA ILE A 25 -11.05 13.41 3.16
C ILE A 25 -12.55 13.67 3.36
N TYR A 26 -12.95 14.30 4.44
CA TYR A 26 -14.35 14.63 4.68
C TYR A 26 -14.92 15.56 3.60
N CYS A 27 -14.17 16.59 3.20
CA CYS A 27 -14.60 17.47 2.11
C CYS A 27 -14.78 16.75 0.78
N ARG A 28 -13.92 15.74 0.46
CA ARG A 28 -14.12 14.92 -0.74
C ARG A 28 -15.38 14.06 -0.67
N ASN A 29 -15.69 13.49 0.50
CA ASN A 29 -16.93 12.73 0.68
C ASN A 29 -18.16 13.62 0.49
N VAL A 30 -18.16 14.82 1.10
CA VAL A 30 -19.20 15.82 0.91
C VAL A 30 -19.32 16.20 -0.56
N ARG A 31 -18.21 16.43 -1.24
CA ARG A 31 -18.20 16.72 -2.69
C ARG A 31 -18.83 15.60 -3.51
N THR A 32 -18.57 14.33 -3.17
CA THR A 32 -19.17 13.19 -3.87
C THR A 32 -20.71 13.23 -3.72
N VAL A 33 -21.21 13.44 -2.49
CA VAL A 33 -22.66 13.54 -2.24
C VAL A 33 -23.29 14.70 -3.01
N PHE A 34 -22.62 15.87 -3.06
CA PHE A 34 -23.11 17.01 -3.87
C PHE A 34 -23.19 16.67 -5.35
N ASN A 35 -22.14 16.00 -5.90
CA ASN A 35 -22.13 15.60 -7.31
C ASN A 35 -23.31 14.66 -7.62
N GLU A 36 -23.54 13.65 -6.78
CA GLU A 36 -24.66 12.72 -6.94
C GLU A 36 -26.01 13.44 -6.86
N ALA A 37 -26.18 14.35 -5.90
CA ALA A 37 -27.42 15.10 -5.72
C ALA A 37 -27.70 16.04 -6.92
N ILE A 38 -26.68 16.64 -7.50
CA ILE A 38 -26.81 17.48 -8.71
C ILE A 38 -27.17 16.60 -9.91
N ASN A 39 -26.47 15.48 -10.11
CA ASN A 39 -26.73 14.53 -11.21
C ASN A 39 -28.17 13.96 -11.12
N ALA A 40 -28.67 13.75 -9.93
CA ALA A 40 -30.06 13.32 -9.69
C ALA A 40 -31.10 14.46 -9.80
N GLY A 41 -30.70 15.70 -10.08
CA GLY A 41 -31.58 16.85 -10.16
C GLY A 41 -32.12 17.35 -8.82
N GLY A 42 -31.67 16.80 -7.70
CA GLY A 42 -32.11 17.17 -6.35
C GLY A 42 -31.51 18.48 -5.82
N VAL A 43 -30.39 18.94 -6.40
CA VAL A 43 -29.71 20.16 -6.01
C VAL A 43 -29.32 20.94 -7.27
N PRO A 44 -29.58 22.24 -7.35
CA PRO A 44 -29.17 23.04 -8.50
C PRO A 44 -27.63 23.22 -8.54
N GLU A 45 -27.04 23.19 -9.72
CA GLU A 45 -25.59 23.30 -9.92
C GLU A 45 -24.99 24.56 -9.29
N LYS A 46 -25.74 25.68 -9.27
CA LYS A 46 -25.35 26.93 -8.60
C LYS A 46 -25.06 26.79 -7.10
N ALA A 47 -25.66 25.77 -6.44
CA ALA A 47 -25.43 25.48 -5.02
C ALA A 47 -24.14 24.70 -4.75
N TYR A 48 -23.41 24.25 -5.81
CA TYR A 48 -22.17 23.52 -5.65
C TYR A 48 -21.10 24.35 -4.94
N PRO A 49 -20.59 23.90 -3.77
CA PRO A 49 -19.77 24.73 -2.90
C PRO A 49 -18.26 24.67 -3.23
N PHE A 50 -17.84 23.82 -4.20
CA PHE A 50 -16.42 23.59 -4.51
C PHE A 50 -16.03 24.18 -5.85
N GLY A 51 -14.76 24.54 -6.04
CA GLY A 51 -14.19 24.98 -7.31
C GLY A 51 -13.57 26.37 -7.25
N GLU A 52 -13.35 26.95 -8.44
CA GLU A 52 -12.76 28.28 -8.58
C GLU A 52 -13.69 29.36 -7.99
N GLY A 53 -13.15 30.25 -7.19
CA GLY A 53 -13.93 31.28 -6.46
C GLY A 53 -14.80 30.75 -5.31
N LYS A 54 -14.78 29.41 -5.06
CA LYS A 54 -15.51 28.74 -3.99
C LYS A 54 -14.52 28.00 -3.07
N PHE A 55 -15.03 27.06 -2.24
CA PHE A 55 -14.18 26.30 -1.34
C PHE A 55 -13.22 25.37 -2.10
N THR A 56 -11.94 25.53 -1.91
CA THR A 56 -10.91 24.66 -2.48
C THR A 56 -10.49 23.61 -1.45
N ILE A 57 -10.69 22.34 -1.78
CA ILE A 57 -10.27 21.23 -0.91
C ILE A 57 -8.74 21.21 -0.82
N PRO A 58 -8.16 21.25 0.38
CA PRO A 58 -6.70 21.26 0.55
C PRO A 58 -6.03 20.09 -0.13
N LYS A 59 -4.96 20.35 -0.89
CA LYS A 59 -4.07 19.32 -1.42
C LYS A 59 -3.04 18.98 -0.34
N VAL A 60 -2.98 17.73 0.05
CA VAL A 60 -1.99 17.26 1.02
C VAL A 60 -0.96 16.43 0.28
N ASN A 61 0.27 16.94 0.22
CA ASN A 61 1.42 16.21 -0.29
C ASN A 61 2.08 15.47 0.89
N ASN A 62 1.61 14.29 1.20
CA ASN A 62 2.34 13.40 2.09
C ASN A 62 3.55 12.87 1.32
N LYS A 63 4.75 13.34 1.68
CA LYS A 63 5.99 12.71 1.17
C LYS A 63 6.00 11.27 1.63
N LYS A 64 5.90 10.35 0.69
CA LYS A 64 5.99 8.92 0.95
C LYS A 64 7.44 8.62 1.29
N LYS A 65 7.69 8.10 2.48
CA LYS A 65 9.02 7.70 2.92
C LYS A 65 9.22 6.23 2.56
N ALA A 66 10.12 5.96 1.64
CA ALA A 66 10.63 4.62 1.42
C ALA A 66 11.83 4.40 2.36
N LEU A 67 12.02 3.17 2.77
CA LEU A 67 13.20 2.78 3.54
C LEU A 67 14.40 2.63 2.60
N ASP A 68 15.58 2.88 3.14
CA ASP A 68 16.81 2.63 2.42
C ASP A 68 17.19 1.14 2.46
N GLU A 69 18.01 0.70 1.52
CA GLU A 69 18.33 -0.72 1.31
C GLU A 69 18.97 -1.37 2.56
N ASP A 70 19.86 -0.66 3.23
CA ASP A 70 20.47 -1.11 4.49
C ASP A 70 19.46 -1.30 5.62
N VAL A 71 18.42 -0.47 5.67
CA VAL A 71 17.32 -0.59 6.63
C VAL A 71 16.46 -1.80 6.30
N VAL A 72 16.15 -2.03 5.02
CA VAL A 72 15.42 -3.21 4.58
C VAL A 72 16.19 -4.48 4.97
N PHE A 73 17.50 -4.50 4.71
CA PHE A 73 18.37 -5.60 5.10
C PHE A 73 18.30 -5.88 6.62
N LYS A 74 18.45 -4.84 7.44
CA LYS A 74 18.34 -4.96 8.90
C LYS A 74 16.98 -5.48 9.36
N ILE A 75 15.90 -5.13 8.66
CA ILE A 75 14.55 -5.63 8.96
C ILE A 75 14.44 -7.11 8.58
N MET A 76 14.89 -7.50 7.39
CA MET A 76 14.80 -8.88 6.90
C MET A 76 15.52 -9.86 7.82
N TYR A 77 16.66 -9.46 8.33
CA TYR A 77 17.52 -10.29 9.21
C TYR A 77 17.45 -9.88 10.68
N PHE A 78 16.43 -9.13 11.07
CA PHE A 78 16.23 -8.77 12.48
C PHE A 78 15.99 -10.03 13.31
N ASP A 79 16.74 -10.19 14.39
CA ASP A 79 16.60 -11.34 15.29
C ASP A 79 15.28 -11.27 16.05
N CYS A 80 14.51 -12.32 15.98
CA CYS A 80 13.22 -12.48 16.65
C CYS A 80 13.16 -13.86 17.28
N GLU A 81 12.52 -13.96 18.42
CA GLU A 81 12.18 -15.24 19.01
C GLU A 81 11.36 -16.08 18.00
N GLN A 82 11.80 -17.32 17.77
CA GLN A 82 11.19 -18.23 16.81
C GLN A 82 9.72 -18.50 17.13
N GLY A 83 8.86 -18.42 16.14
CA GLY A 83 7.42 -18.64 16.27
C GLY A 83 6.66 -17.47 16.92
N SER A 84 7.36 -16.39 17.33
CA SER A 84 6.74 -15.25 18.00
C SER A 84 5.86 -14.43 17.05
N THR A 85 4.93 -13.67 17.64
CA THR A 85 4.09 -12.72 16.89
C THR A 85 4.94 -11.62 16.22
N ARG A 86 6.06 -11.25 16.83
CA ARG A 86 7.02 -10.30 16.28
C ARG A 86 7.67 -10.85 15.02
N GLU A 87 8.14 -12.09 15.06
CA GLU A 87 8.72 -12.75 13.89
C GLU A 87 7.71 -12.87 12.75
N LYS A 88 6.48 -13.29 13.06
CA LYS A 88 5.39 -13.34 12.07
C LYS A 88 5.11 -11.98 11.45
N ALA A 89 5.12 -10.92 12.23
CA ALA A 89 4.89 -9.56 11.75
C ALA A 89 6.01 -9.10 10.80
N ARG A 90 7.29 -9.36 11.16
CA ARG A 90 8.46 -9.11 10.32
C ARG A 90 8.37 -9.89 9.01
N ASP A 91 8.13 -11.19 9.09
CA ASP A 91 8.07 -12.06 7.92
C ASP A 91 6.94 -11.67 6.96
N LEU A 92 5.76 -11.32 7.48
CA LEU A 92 4.66 -10.83 6.65
C LEU A 92 4.96 -9.47 6.01
N TRP A 93 5.68 -8.59 6.70
CA TRP A 93 6.12 -7.32 6.12
C TRP A 93 7.13 -7.57 4.98
N VAL A 94 8.10 -8.46 5.20
CA VAL A 94 9.08 -8.89 4.18
C VAL A 94 8.36 -9.55 3.01
N PHE A 95 7.39 -10.42 3.26
CA PHE A 95 6.56 -11.03 2.23
C PHE A 95 5.85 -9.96 1.38
N SER A 96 5.22 -8.98 2.03
CA SER A 96 4.61 -7.86 1.31
C SER A 96 5.62 -7.14 0.42
N TYR A 97 6.81 -6.82 0.96
CA TYR A 97 7.85 -6.12 0.22
C TYR A 97 8.33 -6.91 -1.00
N LEU A 98 8.68 -8.19 -0.83
CA LEU A 98 9.19 -9.05 -1.89
C LEU A 98 8.12 -9.48 -2.90
N CYS A 99 6.85 -9.52 -2.48
CA CYS A 99 5.71 -9.82 -3.34
C CYS A 99 5.08 -8.53 -3.90
N ASN A 100 5.82 -7.79 -4.69
CA ASN A 100 5.34 -6.60 -5.43
C ASN A 100 4.71 -5.52 -4.54
N GLY A 101 5.13 -5.39 -3.29
CA GLY A 101 4.52 -4.46 -2.34
C GLY A 101 3.03 -4.75 -2.10
N LEU A 102 2.66 -6.02 -2.01
CA LEU A 102 1.28 -6.47 -1.90
C LEU A 102 0.63 -5.93 -0.63
N ASN A 103 -0.59 -5.43 -0.73
CA ASN A 103 -1.31 -4.97 0.46
C ASN A 103 -1.70 -6.15 1.36
N PHE A 104 -1.75 -5.94 2.66
CA PHE A 104 -2.13 -6.97 3.61
C PHE A 104 -3.54 -7.53 3.40
N THR A 105 -4.45 -6.73 2.87
CA THR A 105 -5.77 -7.23 2.46
C THR A 105 -5.63 -8.29 1.37
N ASP A 106 -4.81 -8.02 0.35
CA ASP A 106 -4.57 -8.97 -0.75
C ASP A 106 -3.85 -10.22 -0.21
N ILE A 107 -2.82 -10.07 0.66
CA ILE A 107 -2.10 -11.19 1.29
C ILE A 107 -3.06 -12.13 2.05
N CYS A 108 -3.99 -11.57 2.83
CA CYS A 108 -4.96 -12.37 3.57
C CYS A 108 -5.95 -13.13 2.68
N HIS A 109 -6.14 -12.70 1.43
CA HIS A 109 -7.07 -13.31 0.48
C HIS A 109 -6.40 -14.23 -0.53
N ILE A 110 -5.07 -14.39 -0.53
CA ILE A 110 -4.40 -15.32 -1.44
C ILE A 110 -4.90 -16.74 -1.19
N LYS A 111 -5.41 -17.37 -2.24
CA LYS A 111 -5.84 -18.78 -2.22
C LYS A 111 -4.75 -19.72 -2.69
N ARG A 112 -4.82 -20.96 -2.27
CA ARG A 112 -3.90 -22.02 -2.72
C ARG A 112 -3.90 -22.19 -4.24
N SER A 113 -5.06 -22.04 -4.88
CA SER A 113 -5.19 -22.10 -6.35
C SER A 113 -4.47 -20.98 -7.10
N GLU A 114 -4.10 -19.91 -6.42
CA GLU A 114 -3.41 -18.75 -7.00
C GLU A 114 -1.88 -18.83 -6.84
N VAL A 115 -1.37 -19.89 -6.16
CA VAL A 115 0.06 -20.06 -5.87
C VAL A 115 0.58 -21.31 -6.56
N ASP A 116 1.57 -21.13 -7.41
CA ASP A 116 2.32 -22.21 -8.05
C ASP A 116 3.76 -22.26 -7.47
N LEU A 117 3.94 -23.04 -6.40
CA LEU A 117 5.24 -23.19 -5.76
C LEU A 117 6.24 -23.93 -6.66
N LYS A 118 5.76 -24.79 -7.60
CA LYS A 118 6.62 -25.55 -8.50
C LYS A 118 7.27 -24.63 -9.54
N ASN A 119 6.50 -23.71 -10.09
CA ASN A 119 6.99 -22.75 -11.07
C ASN A 119 7.40 -21.39 -10.43
N GLY A 120 7.20 -21.24 -9.12
CA GLY A 120 7.68 -20.10 -8.34
C GLY A 120 6.94 -18.79 -8.61
N TYR A 121 5.59 -18.82 -8.68
CA TYR A 121 4.82 -17.59 -8.86
C TYR A 121 3.47 -17.59 -8.12
N ILE A 122 2.92 -16.38 -7.94
CA ILE A 122 1.55 -16.13 -7.51
C ILE A 122 0.85 -15.29 -8.58
N GLU A 123 -0.39 -15.63 -8.92
CA GLU A 123 -1.25 -14.83 -9.80
C GLU A 123 -2.56 -14.49 -9.11
N ILE A 124 -2.77 -13.22 -8.83
CA ILE A 124 -3.95 -12.73 -8.12
C ILE A 124 -4.62 -11.55 -8.82
N PHE A 125 -5.89 -11.35 -8.51
CA PHE A 125 -6.59 -10.09 -8.72
C PHE A 125 -6.66 -9.31 -7.42
N ARG A 126 -6.46 -7.99 -7.47
CA ARG A 126 -6.52 -7.16 -6.26
C ARG A 126 -7.93 -7.09 -5.71
N GLU A 127 -8.09 -7.39 -4.42
CA GLU A 127 -9.37 -7.31 -3.71
C GLU A 127 -10.03 -5.92 -3.85
N LYS A 128 -9.26 -4.85 -3.75
CA LYS A 128 -9.78 -3.48 -3.86
C LYS A 128 -10.46 -3.17 -5.20
N THR A 129 -10.11 -3.85 -6.27
CA THR A 129 -10.61 -3.57 -7.62
C THR A 129 -11.58 -4.62 -8.13
N LYS A 130 -11.75 -5.75 -7.44
CA LYS A 130 -12.67 -6.83 -7.82
C LYS A 130 -14.12 -6.37 -8.01
N GLU A 131 -14.59 -5.46 -7.15
CA GLU A 131 -15.99 -4.97 -7.21
C GLU A 131 -16.19 -3.82 -8.20
N THR A 132 -15.15 -2.98 -8.40
CA THR A 132 -15.28 -1.72 -9.16
C THR A 132 -14.89 -1.81 -10.63
N LYS A 133 -14.20 -2.89 -11.05
CA LYS A 133 -13.64 -3.05 -12.40
C LYS A 133 -13.76 -4.48 -12.92
N ARG A 134 -14.98 -5.04 -12.91
CA ARG A 134 -15.22 -6.43 -13.33
C ARG A 134 -14.77 -6.75 -14.77
N GLU A 135 -14.79 -5.78 -15.68
CA GLU A 135 -14.48 -5.97 -17.09
C GLU A 135 -13.00 -5.75 -17.45
N ASP A 136 -12.24 -5.03 -16.59
CA ASP A 136 -10.85 -4.59 -16.86
C ASP A 136 -9.86 -5.06 -15.77
N MET A 137 -10.08 -6.25 -15.19
CA MET A 137 -9.20 -6.77 -14.16
C MET A 137 -7.91 -7.31 -14.74
N THR A 138 -6.80 -6.66 -14.42
CA THR A 138 -5.46 -7.18 -14.74
C THR A 138 -4.97 -8.05 -13.59
N LYS A 139 -4.61 -9.30 -13.89
CA LYS A 139 -3.90 -10.17 -12.97
C LYS A 139 -2.53 -9.57 -12.63
N ILE A 140 -2.18 -9.63 -11.37
CA ILE A 140 -0.82 -9.33 -10.93
C ILE A 140 -0.06 -10.65 -10.88
N HIS A 141 1.03 -10.71 -11.64
CA HIS A 141 1.97 -11.81 -11.60
C HIS A 141 3.11 -11.44 -10.63
N ILE A 142 3.39 -12.33 -9.68
CA ILE A 142 4.39 -12.14 -8.62
C ILE A 142 5.35 -13.32 -8.68
N SER A 143 6.61 -13.08 -9.02
CA SER A 143 7.65 -14.10 -8.94
C SER A 143 8.05 -14.32 -7.48
N LEU A 144 8.06 -15.57 -7.05
CA LEU A 144 8.43 -15.95 -5.70
C LEU A 144 9.96 -16.12 -5.59
N LEU A 145 10.53 -15.45 -4.61
CA LEU A 145 11.91 -15.65 -4.20
C LEU A 145 11.99 -16.75 -3.12
N PRO A 146 13.16 -17.37 -2.89
CA PRO A 146 13.32 -18.39 -1.86
C PRO A 146 12.81 -17.95 -0.48
N GLU A 147 13.06 -16.70 -0.11
CA GLU A 147 12.62 -16.10 1.16
C GLU A 147 11.09 -16.07 1.26
N THR A 148 10.41 -15.78 0.15
CA THR A 148 8.93 -15.73 0.14
C THR A 148 8.32 -17.13 0.24
N ILE A 149 8.96 -18.12 -0.38
CA ILE A 149 8.57 -19.53 -0.25
C ILE A 149 8.71 -20.00 1.19
N GLN A 150 9.83 -19.72 1.85
CA GLN A 150 10.06 -20.05 3.26
C GLN A 150 9.01 -19.40 4.18
N ILE A 151 8.58 -18.17 3.90
CA ILE A 151 7.52 -17.51 4.67
C ILE A 151 6.17 -18.20 4.48
N ILE A 152 5.86 -18.63 3.24
CA ILE A 152 4.64 -19.41 2.96
C ILE A 152 4.68 -20.75 3.68
N GLU A 153 5.79 -21.46 3.68
CA GLU A 153 5.97 -22.74 4.35
C GLU A 153 5.85 -22.61 5.87
N LYS A 154 6.45 -21.56 6.43
CA LYS A 154 6.47 -21.32 7.88
C LYS A 154 5.13 -20.88 8.46
N TRP A 155 4.43 -19.96 7.78
CA TRP A 155 3.23 -19.31 8.30
C TRP A 155 1.96 -19.69 7.57
N GLY A 156 2.09 -20.47 6.49
CA GLY A 156 0.95 -20.90 5.69
C GLY A 156 0.06 -21.91 6.42
N SER A 157 -1.16 -21.99 5.97
CA SER A 157 -2.13 -23.00 6.43
C SER A 157 -1.67 -24.41 6.04
N THR A 158 -1.98 -25.41 6.84
CA THR A 158 -1.84 -26.82 6.50
C THR A 158 -2.97 -27.30 5.58
N ASP A 159 -4.03 -26.51 5.40
CA ASP A 159 -5.14 -26.82 4.49
C ASP A 159 -4.67 -26.64 3.04
N MET A 160 -4.58 -27.73 2.31
CA MET A 160 -4.10 -27.75 0.92
C MET A 160 -5.23 -27.73 -0.12
N ARG A 161 -6.49 -27.55 0.29
CA ARG A 161 -7.60 -27.41 -0.65
C ARG A 161 -7.39 -26.16 -1.52
N LYS A 162 -7.77 -26.24 -2.79
CA LYS A 162 -7.56 -25.18 -3.77
C LYS A 162 -8.21 -23.84 -3.39
N ASP A 163 -9.34 -23.88 -2.71
CA ASP A 163 -10.09 -22.72 -2.24
C ASP A 163 -9.63 -22.20 -0.88
N ALA A 164 -8.78 -22.95 -0.14
CA ALA A 164 -8.25 -22.51 1.14
C ALA A 164 -7.31 -21.31 0.98
N PHE A 165 -7.34 -20.40 1.97
CA PHE A 165 -6.40 -19.28 2.02
C PHE A 165 -4.99 -19.77 2.38
N VAL A 166 -3.99 -19.17 1.73
CA VAL A 166 -2.57 -19.51 2.01
C VAL A 166 -2.21 -19.23 3.46
N PHE A 167 -2.60 -18.06 3.98
CA PHE A 167 -2.37 -17.71 5.37
C PHE A 167 -3.66 -17.89 6.19
N PRO A 168 -3.61 -18.54 7.36
CA PRO A 168 -4.82 -18.91 8.13
C PRO A 168 -5.35 -17.74 8.97
N PHE A 169 -5.57 -16.57 8.35
CA PHE A 169 -6.15 -15.42 9.02
C PHE A 169 -7.67 -15.38 8.92
N ILE A 170 -8.18 -15.75 7.75
CA ILE A 170 -9.60 -15.73 7.43
C ILE A 170 -10.03 -17.08 6.86
N THR A 171 -11.31 -17.39 6.95
CA THR A 171 -11.93 -18.61 6.40
C THR A 171 -13.10 -18.23 5.49
N GLU A 172 -13.54 -19.14 4.62
CA GLU A 172 -14.61 -18.84 3.66
C GLU A 172 -15.97 -18.63 4.33
N ASP A 173 -16.22 -19.29 5.46
CA ASP A 173 -17.44 -19.20 6.25
C ASP A 173 -17.57 -17.87 7.03
N MET A 174 -16.50 -17.08 7.15
CA MET A 174 -16.58 -15.78 7.78
C MET A 174 -17.38 -14.79 6.93
N SER A 175 -18.24 -13.97 7.60
CA SER A 175 -18.91 -12.85 6.94
C SER A 175 -17.91 -11.81 6.45
N ALA A 176 -18.30 -10.99 5.48
CA ALA A 176 -17.44 -9.92 4.93
C ALA A 176 -16.98 -8.94 6.02
N GLU A 177 -17.86 -8.59 6.97
CA GLU A 177 -17.56 -7.73 8.12
C GLU A 177 -16.52 -8.39 9.04
N ARG A 178 -16.66 -9.70 9.28
CA ARG A 178 -15.73 -10.45 10.12
C ARG A 178 -14.37 -10.56 9.46
N LYS A 179 -14.30 -10.90 8.16
CA LYS A 179 -13.05 -10.90 7.38
C LYS A 179 -12.36 -9.54 7.48
N LYS A 180 -13.10 -8.45 7.25
CA LYS A 180 -12.58 -7.08 7.36
C LYS A 180 -12.04 -6.75 8.76
N ALA A 181 -12.74 -7.14 9.81
CA ALA A 181 -12.30 -6.93 11.19
C ALA A 181 -11.00 -7.70 11.51
N VAL A 182 -10.90 -8.97 11.08
CA VAL A 182 -9.70 -9.79 11.26
C VAL A 182 -8.51 -9.18 10.51
N ILE A 183 -8.67 -8.82 9.24
CA ILE A 183 -7.61 -8.21 8.43
C ILE A 183 -7.13 -6.90 9.08
N LYS A 184 -8.06 -6.06 9.55
CA LYS A 184 -7.71 -4.84 10.29
C LYS A 184 -6.87 -5.14 11.53
N GLN A 185 -7.16 -6.23 12.25
CA GLN A 185 -6.38 -6.66 13.41
C GLN A 185 -4.99 -7.18 13.02
N VAL A 186 -4.89 -7.95 11.92
CA VAL A 186 -3.57 -8.40 11.38
C VAL A 186 -2.70 -7.18 11.06
N ILE A 187 -3.25 -6.20 10.33
CA ILE A 187 -2.54 -4.96 10.00
C ILE A 187 -2.11 -4.21 11.26
N LYS A 188 -2.99 -4.07 12.24
CA LYS A 188 -2.70 -3.38 13.51
C LYS A 188 -1.57 -4.07 14.27
N ASN A 189 -1.61 -5.39 14.39
CA ASN A 189 -0.58 -6.18 15.06
C ASN A 189 0.77 -6.08 14.33
N THR A 190 0.76 -6.20 13.00
CA THR A 190 1.97 -6.06 12.21
C THR A 190 2.58 -4.67 12.40
N ASN A 191 1.78 -3.62 12.28
CA ASN A 191 2.26 -2.24 12.50
C ASN A 191 2.84 -2.03 13.89
N TYR A 192 2.22 -2.62 14.92
CA TYR A 192 2.71 -2.54 16.28
C TYR A 192 4.11 -3.15 16.41
N HIS A 193 4.29 -4.39 15.96
CA HIS A 193 5.57 -5.09 16.07
C HIS A 193 6.65 -4.48 15.16
N MET A 194 6.29 -4.05 13.96
CA MET A 194 7.24 -3.36 13.06
C MET A 194 7.72 -2.03 13.65
N ASN A 195 6.86 -1.29 14.35
CA ASN A 195 7.27 -0.09 15.06
C ASN A 195 8.18 -0.40 16.27
N MET A 196 8.01 -1.55 16.93
CA MET A 196 8.96 -2.00 17.96
C MET A 196 10.33 -2.31 17.35
N ILE A 197 10.37 -3.04 16.23
CA ILE A 197 11.61 -3.31 15.48
C ILE A 197 12.28 -1.99 15.06
N ALA A 198 11.51 -1.04 14.54
CA ALA A 198 12.03 0.28 14.15
C ALA A 198 12.71 1.00 15.32
N LYS A 199 12.12 0.94 16.53
CA LYS A 199 12.71 1.53 17.74
C LYS A 199 14.00 0.84 18.14
N GLU A 200 14.06 -0.49 18.11
CA GLU A 200 15.26 -1.26 18.44
C GLU A 200 16.38 -1.02 17.40
N LEU A 201 16.03 -0.84 16.13
CA LEU A 201 16.96 -0.42 15.08
C LEU A 201 17.32 1.08 15.14
N LYS A 202 16.78 1.84 16.10
CA LYS A 202 16.99 3.28 16.28
C LYS A 202 16.66 4.11 15.02
N LEU A 203 15.58 3.72 14.32
CA LEU A 203 15.12 4.46 13.16
C LEU A 203 14.30 5.67 13.58
N ASP A 204 14.52 6.82 12.92
CA ASP A 204 13.77 8.07 13.16
C ASP A 204 12.35 8.03 12.60
N VAL A 205 11.95 6.92 11.97
CA VAL A 205 10.65 6.73 11.33
C VAL A 205 10.00 5.44 11.80
N GLY A 206 8.68 5.50 11.98
CA GLY A 206 7.90 4.28 12.21
C GLY A 206 7.77 3.47 10.93
N ILE A 207 7.67 2.16 11.10
CA ILE A 207 7.45 1.22 9.98
C ILE A 207 6.03 0.67 10.10
N ASN A 208 5.27 0.79 9.05
CA ASN A 208 3.95 0.15 8.95
C ASN A 208 3.84 -0.69 7.67
N THR A 209 2.74 -1.39 7.50
CA THR A 209 2.50 -2.28 6.35
C THR A 209 2.53 -1.56 5.00
N TYR A 210 2.30 -0.25 4.97
CA TYR A 210 2.28 0.52 3.73
C TYR A 210 3.68 0.92 3.27
N GLU A 211 4.65 1.04 4.20
CA GLU A 211 6.05 1.27 3.88
C GLU A 211 6.65 0.12 3.06
N ALA A 212 6.24 -1.13 3.27
CA ALA A 212 6.66 -2.26 2.43
C ALA A 212 6.40 -1.97 0.94
N ARG A 213 5.19 -1.51 0.62
CA ARG A 213 4.81 -1.17 -0.75
C ARG A 213 5.54 0.07 -1.29
N HIS A 214 5.72 1.09 -0.45
CA HIS A 214 6.46 2.29 -0.85
C HIS A 214 7.93 1.97 -1.11
N THR A 215 8.52 1.16 -0.24
CA THR A 215 9.90 0.73 -0.36
C THR A 215 10.11 -0.11 -1.61
N PHE A 216 9.25 -1.10 -1.88
CA PHE A 216 9.28 -1.87 -3.13
C PHE A 216 9.30 -0.96 -4.36
N ALA A 217 8.32 -0.06 -4.47
CA ALA A 217 8.22 0.83 -5.63
C ALA A 217 9.44 1.74 -5.79
N THR A 218 9.95 2.27 -4.66
CA THR A 218 11.10 3.18 -4.68
C THR A 218 12.41 2.45 -4.94
N THR A 219 12.57 1.23 -4.40
CA THR A 219 13.76 0.39 -4.67
C THR A 219 13.84 0.05 -6.14
N LEU A 220 12.74 -0.40 -6.77
CA LEU A 220 12.72 -0.65 -8.20
C LEU A 220 12.98 0.61 -9.04
N LEU A 221 12.45 1.75 -8.62
CA LEU A 221 12.72 3.02 -9.30
C LEU A 221 14.20 3.41 -9.18
N ARG A 222 14.82 3.20 -8.01
CA ARG A 222 16.26 3.43 -7.79
C ARG A 222 17.14 2.48 -8.62
N SER A 223 16.64 1.25 -8.84
CA SER A 223 17.28 0.23 -9.71
C SER A 223 17.02 0.47 -11.20
N GLU A 224 16.44 1.61 -11.57
CA GLU A 224 16.16 2.00 -12.96
C GLU A 224 15.18 1.06 -13.69
N ALA A 225 14.36 0.30 -12.93
CA ALA A 225 13.33 -0.53 -13.55
C ALA A 225 12.31 0.34 -14.32
N PRO A 226 11.83 -0.13 -15.48
CA PRO A 226 10.85 0.62 -16.28
C PRO A 226 9.61 0.95 -15.46
N LEU A 227 9.15 2.21 -15.55
CA LEU A 227 7.96 2.67 -14.80
C LEU A 227 6.71 1.86 -15.13
N ALA A 228 6.61 1.35 -16.37
CA ALA A 228 5.55 0.44 -16.80
C ALA A 228 5.57 -0.85 -15.98
N PHE A 229 6.74 -1.46 -15.79
CA PHE A 229 6.92 -2.65 -14.99
C PHE A 229 6.52 -2.40 -13.52
N ILE A 230 6.97 -1.28 -12.93
CA ILE A 230 6.61 -0.92 -11.56
C ILE A 230 5.09 -0.73 -11.42
N SER A 231 4.46 -0.05 -12.38
CA SER A 231 3.02 0.19 -12.39
C SER A 231 2.22 -1.12 -12.47
N GLN A 232 2.62 -2.02 -13.37
CA GLN A 232 2.01 -3.33 -13.55
C GLN A 232 2.19 -4.19 -12.29
N SER A 233 3.40 -4.27 -11.75
CA SER A 233 3.72 -5.01 -10.52
C SER A 233 2.89 -4.55 -9.34
N LEU A 234 2.70 -3.24 -9.21
CA LEU A 234 1.85 -2.65 -8.16
C LEU A 234 0.34 -2.83 -8.44
N GLY A 235 -0.06 -3.28 -9.64
CA GLY A 235 -1.45 -3.36 -10.06
C GLY A 235 -2.15 -2.00 -10.05
N HIS A 236 -1.45 -0.94 -10.47
CA HIS A 236 -2.06 0.38 -10.62
C HIS A 236 -2.86 0.47 -11.93
N SER A 237 -4.11 0.88 -11.82
CA SER A 237 -4.96 1.13 -12.99
C SER A 237 -4.63 2.44 -13.73
N SER A 238 -3.77 3.29 -13.14
CA SER A 238 -3.35 4.57 -13.71
C SER A 238 -1.87 4.80 -13.46
N PHE A 239 -1.14 5.11 -14.50
CA PHE A 239 0.26 5.54 -14.46
C PHE A 239 0.49 6.73 -13.54
N LYS A 240 -0.48 7.65 -13.45
CA LYS A 240 -0.42 8.82 -12.56
C LYS A 240 -0.20 8.43 -11.09
N THR A 241 -0.73 7.27 -10.67
CA THR A 241 -0.51 6.76 -9.30
C THR A 241 0.94 6.34 -9.08
N THR A 242 1.60 5.77 -10.09
CA THR A 242 3.00 5.38 -10.02
C THR A 242 3.93 6.60 -10.13
N GLN A 243 3.55 7.60 -10.90
CA GLN A 243 4.29 8.87 -10.99
C GLN A 243 4.46 9.59 -9.63
N LEU A 244 3.59 9.34 -8.66
CA LEU A 244 3.74 9.90 -7.32
C LEU A 244 4.97 9.35 -6.56
N TYR A 245 5.60 8.28 -7.04
CA TYR A 245 6.88 7.77 -6.54
C TYR A 245 8.09 8.43 -7.23
N LEU A 246 7.88 9.08 -8.38
CA LEU A 246 8.90 9.87 -9.03
C LEU A 246 9.09 11.14 -8.19
N GLY A 247 9.98 11.09 -7.23
CA GLY A 247 10.49 12.30 -6.58
C GLY A 247 11.30 13.15 -7.57
N SER A 248 11.82 14.28 -7.14
CA SER A 248 12.84 15.00 -7.90
C SER A 248 14.00 14.04 -8.19
N PHE A 249 14.39 13.90 -9.46
CA PHE A 249 15.59 13.17 -9.84
C PHE A 249 16.77 13.77 -9.09
N GLN A 250 17.59 12.91 -8.47
CA GLN A 250 18.83 13.36 -7.85
C GLN A 250 19.77 13.90 -8.94
N ASP A 251 20.49 14.97 -8.65
CA ASP A 251 21.38 15.64 -9.64
C ASP A 251 22.37 14.70 -10.33
N ASP A 252 22.85 13.69 -9.60
CA ASP A 252 23.77 12.69 -10.15
C ASP A 252 23.14 11.82 -11.26
N LYS A 253 21.84 11.47 -11.12
CA LYS A 253 21.11 10.73 -12.16
C LYS A 253 20.86 11.60 -13.38
N THR A 254 20.58 12.88 -13.19
CA THR A 254 20.42 13.84 -14.29
C THR A 254 21.71 13.92 -15.10
N LYS A 255 22.88 14.05 -14.44
CA LYS A 255 24.18 14.07 -15.11
C LYS A 255 24.45 12.78 -15.89
N LYS A 256 24.14 11.61 -15.31
CA LYS A 256 24.29 10.30 -15.98
C LYS A 256 23.45 10.24 -17.28
N TYR A 257 22.19 10.68 -17.23
CA TYR A 257 21.34 10.67 -18.43
C TYR A 257 21.79 11.69 -19.46
N MET A 258 22.20 12.89 -19.02
CA MET A 258 22.70 13.91 -19.94
C MET A 258 24.02 13.48 -20.60
N SER A 259 24.90 12.78 -19.90
CA SER A 259 26.15 12.26 -20.49
C SER A 259 25.92 11.20 -21.57
N ALA A 260 24.79 10.49 -21.53
CA ALA A 260 24.43 9.52 -22.57
C ALA A 260 24.07 10.16 -23.93
N LEU A 261 23.80 11.47 -23.94
CA LEU A 261 23.55 12.22 -25.19
C LEU A 261 24.84 12.51 -25.96
N ILE A 262 26.00 12.36 -25.33
CA ILE A 262 27.29 12.58 -25.99
C ILE A 262 27.67 11.30 -26.75
N PRO A 263 27.77 11.33 -28.10
CA PRO A 263 28.19 10.18 -28.87
C PRO A 263 29.57 9.69 -28.40
N LYS A 264 29.67 8.40 -28.12
CA LYS A 264 31.00 7.80 -27.86
C LYS A 264 31.79 7.75 -29.17
N GLN A 265 32.98 8.36 -29.22
CA GLN A 265 33.91 8.12 -30.32
C GLN A 265 34.20 6.63 -30.39
N LYS A 266 34.02 6.06 -31.60
CA LYS A 266 34.39 4.65 -31.87
C LYS A 266 35.89 4.46 -31.90
#